data_0630a29b6e8dfa1fe19f975d2e476fab
#
_entry.id   0630a29b6e8dfa1fe19f975d2e476fab
#
_cell.length_a   1.000
_cell.length_b   1.000
_cell.length_c   1.000
_cell.angle_alpha   90.00
_cell.angle_beta   90.00
_cell.angle_gamma   90.00
#
_symmetry.space_group_name_H-M   'P 1'
#
loop_
_entity.id
_entity.type
_entity.pdbx_description
1 polymer ?
#
loop_
_entity_poly.entity_id
_entity_poly.type
_entity_poly.pdbx_seq_one_letter_code
_entity_poly.pdbx_strand_id
1 'polypeptide(L)'
;MKIAVIGATGYVGNAVVQELAGRGHEVTAFARNTDKVFQAQNVAAVSADVNAADFADKLAGFDAVVSAFNPGWTNPNIGADFTRGANSIVEAAKAAQVPYLLIVGGAGSLYAAPDLQVVDTPDFPKAIYDGANAARHLLTALLPRRDVNWSFVSPPARLGADGGFSEDKTGKYRLGKDNLLMDGEIPAGISV
;
A
#
# COMPACT_ATOMS: atom_id res chain seq x y z
N MET A 1 0.76 -17.44 10.25
CA MET A 1 1.64 -16.27 10.45
C MET A 1 0.84 -15.20 11.17
N LYS A 2 1.53 -14.36 11.97
CA LYS A 2 0.96 -13.14 12.54
C LYS A 2 1.30 -11.97 11.62
N ILE A 3 0.30 -11.34 11.03
CA ILE A 3 0.50 -10.29 10.02
C ILE A 3 -0.20 -9.01 10.46
N ALA A 4 0.54 -7.91 10.46
CA ALA A 4 -0.02 -6.58 10.66
C ALA A 4 -0.40 -5.96 9.32
N VAL A 5 -1.62 -5.38 9.22
CA VAL A 5 -2.07 -4.63 8.04
C VAL A 5 -2.34 -3.19 8.46
N ILE A 6 -1.59 -2.26 7.90
CA ILE A 6 -1.72 -0.83 8.15
C ILE A 6 -2.56 -0.20 7.03
N GLY A 7 -3.52 0.66 7.39
CA GLY A 7 -4.50 1.19 6.44
C GLY A 7 -5.63 0.20 6.16
N ALA A 8 -5.93 -0.65 7.13
CA ALA A 8 -6.83 -1.80 7.03
C ALA A 8 -8.30 -1.46 6.67
N THR A 9 -8.72 -0.21 6.81
CA THR A 9 -10.07 0.24 6.42
C THR A 9 -10.13 0.89 5.04
N GLY A 10 -8.98 1.06 4.37
CA GLY A 10 -8.91 1.55 3.00
C GLY A 10 -9.30 0.47 1.98
N TYR A 11 -9.50 0.89 0.73
CA TYR A 11 -9.95 0.00 -0.36
C TYR A 11 -9.04 -1.23 -0.50
N VAL A 12 -7.74 -1.05 -0.70
CA VAL A 12 -6.77 -2.14 -0.81
C VAL A 12 -6.55 -2.85 0.54
N GLY A 13 -6.38 -2.07 1.63
CA GLY A 13 -6.09 -2.64 2.94
C GLY A 13 -7.17 -3.58 3.45
N ASN A 14 -8.44 -3.25 3.22
CA ASN A 14 -9.57 -4.12 3.60
C ASN A 14 -9.56 -5.43 2.81
N ALA A 15 -9.31 -5.40 1.50
CA ALA A 15 -9.19 -6.59 0.68
C ALA A 15 -8.01 -7.49 1.13
N VAL A 16 -6.87 -6.88 1.48
CA VAL A 16 -5.72 -7.61 2.05
C VAL A 16 -6.08 -8.29 3.37
N VAL A 17 -6.80 -7.60 4.28
CA VAL A 17 -7.26 -8.21 5.54
C VAL A 17 -8.14 -9.42 5.28
N GLN A 18 -9.11 -9.30 4.36
CA GLN A 18 -10.01 -10.40 4.00
C GLN A 18 -9.26 -11.60 3.42
N GLU A 19 -8.35 -11.35 2.49
CA GLU A 19 -7.56 -12.40 1.85
C GLU A 19 -6.65 -13.12 2.84
N LEU A 20 -5.95 -12.39 3.69
CA LEU A 20 -5.07 -12.98 4.72
C LEU A 20 -5.87 -13.79 5.75
N ALA A 21 -7.02 -13.26 6.18
CA ALA A 21 -7.91 -13.97 7.09
C ALA A 21 -8.46 -15.26 6.46
N GLY A 22 -8.88 -15.18 5.19
CA GLY A 22 -9.37 -16.35 4.42
C GLY A 22 -8.31 -17.44 4.22
N ARG A 23 -7.02 -17.05 4.20
CA ARG A 23 -5.88 -18.00 4.17
C ARG A 23 -5.48 -18.55 5.54
N GLY A 24 -6.19 -18.18 6.61
CA GLY A 24 -5.95 -18.68 7.96
C GLY A 24 -4.79 -17.99 8.69
N HIS A 25 -4.37 -16.81 8.27
CA HIS A 25 -3.39 -16.01 9.02
C HIS A 25 -4.05 -15.30 10.21
N GLU A 26 -3.29 -15.06 11.26
CA GLU A 26 -3.65 -14.18 12.37
C GLU A 26 -3.39 -12.73 11.94
N VAL A 27 -4.43 -11.94 11.77
CA VAL A 27 -4.33 -10.59 11.23
C VAL A 27 -4.61 -9.54 12.30
N THR A 28 -3.70 -8.59 12.48
CA THR A 28 -3.98 -7.36 13.22
C THR A 28 -4.15 -6.20 12.25
N ALA A 29 -5.36 -5.67 12.21
CA ALA A 29 -5.78 -4.60 11.31
C ALA A 29 -5.64 -3.24 11.99
N PHE A 30 -4.62 -2.47 11.61
CA PHE A 30 -4.34 -1.14 12.14
C PHE A 30 -5.03 -0.06 11.32
N ALA A 31 -5.82 0.78 11.99
CA ALA A 31 -6.46 1.96 11.41
C ALA A 31 -6.68 3.03 12.49
N ARG A 32 -6.86 4.31 12.10
CA ARG A 32 -7.23 5.37 13.06
C ARG A 32 -8.65 5.20 13.60
N ASN A 33 -9.57 4.79 12.71
CA ASN A 33 -10.93 4.37 13.07
C ASN A 33 -11.12 2.92 12.63
N THR A 34 -11.53 2.06 13.53
CA THR A 34 -11.63 0.62 13.33
C THR A 34 -13.04 0.13 12.95
N ASP A 35 -14.05 1.02 12.91
CA ASP A 35 -15.45 0.66 12.68
C ASP A 35 -15.68 -0.09 11.36
N LYS A 36 -14.82 0.15 10.38
CA LYS A 36 -14.91 -0.45 9.03
C LYS A 36 -13.93 -1.61 8.81
N VAL A 37 -13.25 -2.07 9.86
CA VAL A 37 -12.37 -3.23 9.75
C VAL A 37 -13.22 -4.48 9.52
N PHE A 38 -12.80 -5.30 8.54
CA PHE A 38 -13.43 -6.59 8.29
C PHE A 38 -13.38 -7.48 9.54
N GLN A 39 -14.52 -8.07 9.89
CA GLN A 39 -14.70 -8.88 11.10
C GLN A 39 -14.56 -10.36 10.77
N ALA A 40 -13.62 -11.03 11.42
CA ALA A 40 -13.46 -12.49 11.40
C ALA A 40 -12.80 -12.95 12.71
N GLN A 41 -12.89 -14.23 13.04
CA GLN A 41 -12.36 -14.78 14.29
C GLN A 41 -10.84 -14.58 14.44
N ASN A 42 -10.12 -14.57 13.32
CA ASN A 42 -8.66 -14.42 13.25
C ASN A 42 -8.23 -13.00 12.88
N VAL A 43 -9.12 -12.01 13.00
CA VAL A 43 -8.84 -10.59 12.75
C VAL A 43 -9.04 -9.78 14.03
N ALA A 44 -7.98 -9.11 14.48
CA ALA A 44 -8.04 -8.15 15.57
C ALA A 44 -7.95 -6.73 15.01
N ALA A 45 -8.92 -5.87 15.36
CA ALA A 45 -8.89 -4.45 14.98
C ALA A 45 -8.21 -3.62 16.07
N VAL A 46 -7.21 -2.82 15.70
CA VAL A 46 -6.44 -1.99 16.63
C VAL A 46 -6.40 -0.55 16.13
N SER A 47 -6.88 0.38 16.98
CA SER A 47 -6.78 1.81 16.70
C SER A 47 -5.33 2.26 16.90
N ALA A 48 -4.73 2.87 15.88
CA ALA A 48 -3.38 3.40 15.95
C ALA A 48 -3.15 4.56 14.98
N ASP A 49 -2.30 5.50 15.40
CA ASP A 49 -1.68 6.48 14.52
C ASP A 49 -0.25 6.01 14.20
N VAL A 50 0.06 5.89 12.92
CA VAL A 50 1.40 5.47 12.47
C VAL A 50 2.50 6.45 12.86
N ASN A 51 2.16 7.70 13.18
CA ASN A 51 3.09 8.73 13.62
C ASN A 51 3.24 8.80 15.16
N ALA A 52 2.54 7.95 15.90
CA ALA A 52 2.68 7.90 17.36
C ALA A 52 4.05 7.31 17.76
N ALA A 53 4.65 7.83 18.83
CA ALA A 53 5.97 7.41 19.28
C ALA A 53 6.05 5.93 19.68
N ASP A 54 4.92 5.34 20.10
CA ASP A 54 4.79 3.93 20.50
C ASP A 54 4.43 3.00 19.33
N PHE A 55 4.37 3.49 18.10
CA PHE A 55 3.90 2.68 16.98
C PHE A 55 4.85 1.51 16.66
N ALA A 56 6.15 1.69 16.86
CA ALA A 56 7.13 0.61 16.70
C ALA A 56 6.87 -0.55 17.67
N ASP A 57 6.51 -0.25 18.92
CA ASP A 57 6.22 -1.27 19.93
C ASP A 57 4.99 -2.10 19.53
N LYS A 58 4.03 -1.47 18.84
CA LYS A 58 2.83 -2.16 18.34
C LYS A 58 3.13 -3.13 17.18
N LEU A 59 4.28 -2.99 16.52
CA LEU A 59 4.71 -3.88 15.43
C LEU A 59 5.61 -5.03 15.90
N ALA A 60 5.97 -5.08 17.17
CA ALA A 60 6.83 -6.14 17.70
C ALA A 60 6.15 -7.52 17.66
N GLY A 61 6.90 -8.53 17.20
CA GLY A 61 6.45 -9.94 17.17
C GLY A 61 5.55 -10.32 16.00
N PHE A 62 5.37 -9.46 15.00
CA PHE A 62 4.75 -9.84 13.73
C PHE A 62 5.75 -10.50 12.79
N ASP A 63 5.30 -11.50 12.05
CA ASP A 63 6.07 -12.17 11.01
C ASP A 63 6.21 -11.29 9.76
N ALA A 64 5.21 -10.47 9.49
CA ALA A 64 5.18 -9.52 8.38
C ALA A 64 4.27 -8.32 8.66
N VAL A 65 4.59 -7.20 8.01
CA VAL A 65 3.75 -6.00 7.96
C VAL A 65 3.38 -5.72 6.51
N VAL A 66 2.09 -5.50 6.25
CA VAL A 66 1.58 -5.01 4.97
C VAL A 66 1.10 -3.58 5.18
N SER A 67 1.71 -2.63 4.48
CA SER A 67 1.30 -1.23 4.50
C SER A 67 0.50 -0.89 3.24
N ALA A 68 -0.80 -0.70 3.40
CA ALA A 68 -1.69 -0.05 2.46
C ALA A 68 -2.06 1.36 2.96
N PHE A 69 -1.11 2.03 3.60
CA PHE A 69 -1.29 3.34 4.19
C PHE A 69 -1.55 4.41 3.13
N ASN A 70 -2.64 5.17 3.35
CA ASN A 70 -2.94 6.39 2.61
C ASN A 70 -3.65 7.36 3.56
N PRO A 71 -3.23 8.63 3.66
CA PRO A 71 -3.85 9.60 4.54
C PRO A 71 -5.25 10.06 4.08
N GLY A 72 -5.67 9.66 2.88
CA GLY A 72 -6.96 9.96 2.27
C GLY A 72 -6.82 10.87 1.04
N TRP A 73 -7.49 10.50 -0.05
CA TRP A 73 -7.41 11.25 -1.33
C TRP A 73 -8.04 12.64 -1.27
N THR A 74 -8.90 12.91 -0.29
CA THR A 74 -9.50 14.23 -0.04
C THR A 74 -8.68 15.11 0.91
N ASN A 75 -7.54 14.60 1.41
CA ASN A 75 -6.65 15.35 2.27
C ASN A 75 -5.88 16.41 1.47
N PRO A 76 -6.03 17.71 1.77
CA PRO A 76 -5.32 18.77 1.04
C PRO A 76 -3.79 18.72 1.22
N ASN A 77 -3.30 18.04 2.26
CA ASN A 77 -1.88 17.86 2.55
C ASN A 77 -1.40 16.44 2.27
N ILE A 78 -2.07 15.72 1.35
CA ILE A 78 -1.84 14.30 1.11
C ILE A 78 -0.36 13.95 0.88
N GLY A 79 0.39 14.74 0.11
CA GLY A 79 1.80 14.49 -0.18
C GLY A 79 2.67 14.53 1.07
N ALA A 80 2.53 15.57 1.90
CA ALA A 80 3.30 15.72 3.14
C ALA A 80 2.91 14.65 4.17
N ASP A 81 1.60 14.39 4.33
CA ASP A 81 1.11 13.43 5.30
C ASP A 81 1.42 11.99 4.90
N PHE A 82 1.40 11.67 3.60
CA PHE A 82 1.85 10.38 3.09
C PHE A 82 3.34 10.18 3.38
N THR A 83 4.17 11.16 3.02
CA THR A 83 5.62 11.09 3.24
C THR A 83 5.96 10.87 4.72
N ARG A 84 5.34 11.63 5.61
CA ARG A 84 5.54 11.49 7.06
C ARG A 84 5.12 10.12 7.56
N GLY A 85 3.88 9.69 7.25
CA GLY A 85 3.35 8.42 7.75
C GLY A 85 4.04 7.20 7.16
N ALA A 86 4.38 7.22 5.87
CA ALA A 86 5.09 6.13 5.22
C ALA A 86 6.53 5.97 5.77
N ASN A 87 7.26 7.07 5.99
CA ASN A 87 8.57 7.02 6.63
C ASN A 87 8.46 6.51 8.06
N SER A 88 7.47 6.95 8.83
CA SER A 88 7.21 6.46 10.18
C SER A 88 6.98 4.94 10.19
N ILE A 89 6.22 4.40 9.25
CA ILE A 89 6.00 2.96 9.12
C ILE A 89 7.30 2.20 8.83
N VAL A 90 8.13 2.70 7.92
CA VAL A 90 9.42 2.07 7.59
C VAL A 90 10.35 2.04 8.80
N GLU A 91 10.47 3.16 9.51
CA GLU A 91 11.32 3.24 10.70
C GLU A 91 10.75 2.41 11.87
N ALA A 92 9.43 2.36 12.03
CA ALA A 92 8.79 1.50 13.02
C ALA A 92 9.02 0.01 12.73
N ALA A 93 8.88 -0.42 11.47
CA ALA A 93 9.16 -1.79 11.07
C ALA A 93 10.63 -2.19 11.31
N LYS A 94 11.56 -1.26 11.04
CA LYS A 94 12.98 -1.43 11.37
C LYS A 94 13.21 -1.57 12.88
N ALA A 95 12.68 -0.65 13.66
CA ALA A 95 12.86 -0.63 15.12
C ALA A 95 12.27 -1.90 15.79
N ALA A 96 11.11 -2.34 15.31
CA ALA A 96 10.44 -3.58 15.74
C ALA A 96 11.11 -4.85 15.20
N GLN A 97 12.13 -4.74 14.35
CA GLN A 97 12.82 -5.86 13.70
C GLN A 97 11.85 -6.79 12.92
N VAL A 98 10.85 -6.21 12.27
CA VAL A 98 9.87 -6.96 11.47
C VAL A 98 10.60 -7.72 10.36
N PRO A 99 10.41 -9.05 10.24
CA PRO A 99 11.12 -9.87 9.25
C PRO A 99 10.83 -9.48 7.79
N TYR A 100 9.63 -8.92 7.50
CA TYR A 100 9.24 -8.55 6.15
C TYR A 100 8.22 -7.40 6.13
N LEU A 101 8.50 -6.37 5.34
CA LEU A 101 7.60 -5.24 5.10
C LEU A 101 7.17 -5.20 3.63
N LEU A 102 5.88 -5.41 3.37
CA LEU A 102 5.27 -5.17 2.06
C LEU A 102 4.60 -3.80 2.04
N ILE A 103 4.94 -2.98 1.05
CA ILE A 103 4.35 -1.65 0.88
C ILE A 103 3.54 -1.63 -0.43
N VAL A 104 2.28 -1.27 -0.32
CA VAL A 104 1.44 -0.97 -1.49
C VAL A 104 1.72 0.47 -1.92
N GLY A 105 2.23 0.62 -3.11
CA GLY A 105 2.53 1.90 -3.73
C GLY A 105 1.42 2.40 -4.65
N GLY A 106 1.82 2.96 -5.79
CA GLY A 106 0.92 3.49 -6.80
C GLY A 106 1.50 3.35 -8.21
N ALA A 107 0.64 3.28 -9.21
CA ALA A 107 1.03 3.20 -10.63
C ALA A 107 1.91 4.38 -11.09
N GLY A 108 1.86 5.51 -10.40
CA GLY A 108 2.68 6.68 -10.70
C GLY A 108 4.19 6.44 -10.71
N SER A 109 4.67 5.41 -9.98
CA SER A 109 6.08 5.02 -9.93
C SER A 109 6.51 4.11 -11.09
N LEU A 110 5.59 3.58 -11.88
CA LEU A 110 5.89 2.74 -13.04
C LEU A 110 6.32 3.58 -14.24
N TYR A 111 7.12 3.01 -15.13
CA TYR A 111 7.53 3.68 -16.36
C TYR A 111 6.50 3.48 -17.47
N ALA A 112 6.01 4.57 -18.04
CA ALA A 112 5.17 4.61 -19.23
C ALA A 112 6.00 4.53 -20.52
N ALA A 113 7.22 5.04 -20.49
CA ALA A 113 8.22 5.01 -21.56
C ALA A 113 9.64 5.06 -20.95
N PRO A 114 10.73 4.85 -21.71
CA PRO A 114 12.08 5.05 -21.20
C PRO A 114 12.22 6.43 -20.53
N ASP A 115 12.70 6.43 -19.30
CA ASP A 115 12.92 7.64 -18.45
C ASP A 115 11.68 8.48 -18.16
N LEU A 116 10.46 7.99 -18.47
CA LEU A 116 9.21 8.68 -18.22
C LEU A 116 8.32 7.85 -17.29
N GLN A 117 8.19 8.26 -16.05
CA GLN A 117 7.25 7.63 -15.12
C GLN A 117 5.81 8.12 -15.34
N VAL A 118 4.83 7.27 -15.03
CA VAL A 118 3.40 7.56 -15.23
C VAL A 118 2.99 8.88 -14.56
N VAL A 119 3.51 9.18 -13.37
CA VAL A 119 3.20 10.43 -12.65
C VAL A 119 3.70 11.68 -13.38
N ASP A 120 4.69 11.56 -14.28
CA ASP A 120 5.28 12.68 -15.04
C ASP A 120 4.66 12.82 -16.44
N THR A 121 3.69 11.96 -16.79
CA THR A 121 3.00 12.06 -18.09
C THR A 121 2.09 13.30 -18.12
N PRO A 122 1.92 13.94 -19.29
CA PRO A 122 1.09 15.16 -19.42
C PRO A 122 -0.37 14.96 -18.98
N ASP A 123 -0.89 13.74 -19.17
CA ASP A 123 -2.29 13.40 -18.88
C ASP A 123 -2.49 12.88 -17.45
N PHE A 124 -1.45 12.90 -16.59
CA PHE A 124 -1.60 12.44 -15.23
C PHE A 124 -2.59 13.32 -14.43
N PRO A 125 -3.59 12.73 -13.74
CA PRO A 125 -4.61 13.50 -13.05
C PRO A 125 -4.04 14.37 -11.94
N LYS A 126 -4.18 15.69 -12.06
CA LYS A 126 -3.65 16.67 -11.08
C LYS A 126 -4.21 16.45 -9.67
N ALA A 127 -5.45 15.99 -9.56
CA ALA A 127 -6.11 15.78 -8.27
C ALA A 127 -5.44 14.73 -7.38
N ILE A 128 -4.69 13.80 -7.97
CA ILE A 128 -4.00 12.72 -7.24
C ILE A 128 -2.47 12.85 -7.33
N TYR A 129 -1.96 13.90 -7.98
CA TYR A 129 -0.53 14.06 -8.27
C TYR A 129 0.32 14.04 -6.99
N ASP A 130 -0.01 14.83 -5.99
CA ASP A 130 0.82 14.98 -4.80
C ASP A 130 0.95 13.65 -4.03
N GLY A 131 -0.15 12.89 -3.91
CA GLY A 131 -0.13 11.57 -3.27
C GLY A 131 0.65 10.53 -4.07
N ALA A 132 0.46 10.50 -5.40
CA ALA A 132 1.16 9.58 -6.28
C ALA A 132 2.66 9.88 -6.35
N ASN A 133 3.03 11.16 -6.41
CA ASN A 133 4.41 11.61 -6.40
C ASN A 133 5.11 11.31 -5.05
N ALA A 134 4.42 11.47 -3.93
CA ALA A 134 4.94 11.08 -2.62
C ALA A 134 5.21 9.57 -2.53
N ALA A 135 4.32 8.73 -3.08
CA ALA A 135 4.54 7.29 -3.15
C ALA A 135 5.74 6.90 -4.04
N ARG A 136 5.93 7.60 -5.18
CA ARG A 136 7.13 7.45 -6.02
C ARG A 136 8.41 7.81 -5.26
N HIS A 137 8.41 8.92 -4.53
CA HIS A 137 9.56 9.35 -3.74
C HIS A 137 9.89 8.35 -2.62
N LEU A 138 8.87 7.74 -1.99
CA LEU A 138 9.09 6.68 -1.02
C LEU A 138 9.83 5.49 -1.66
N LEU A 139 9.39 5.02 -2.83
CA LEU A 139 10.09 3.95 -3.56
C LEU A 139 11.55 4.32 -3.82
N THR A 140 11.80 5.52 -4.34
CA THR A 140 13.17 6.02 -4.61
C THR A 140 14.02 6.02 -3.34
N ALA A 141 13.46 6.44 -2.21
CA ALA A 141 14.17 6.45 -0.92
C ALA A 141 14.43 5.03 -0.37
N LEU A 142 13.61 4.06 -0.73
CA LEU A 142 13.77 2.66 -0.32
C LEU A 142 14.84 1.91 -1.12
N LEU A 143 15.05 2.25 -2.39
CA LEU A 143 15.98 1.53 -3.27
C LEU A 143 17.39 1.32 -2.68
N PRO A 144 18.03 2.29 -2.00
CA PRO A 144 19.33 2.09 -1.37
C PRO A 144 19.25 1.39 0.00
N ARG A 145 18.06 1.24 0.60
CA ARG A 145 17.89 0.66 1.95
C ARG A 145 18.24 -0.83 1.96
N ARG A 146 19.01 -1.24 2.97
CA ARG A 146 19.40 -2.64 3.22
C ARG A 146 19.17 -3.05 4.67
N ASP A 147 18.70 -2.12 5.47
CA ASP A 147 18.47 -2.24 6.91
C ASP A 147 17.01 -2.62 7.26
N VAL A 148 16.17 -2.75 6.23
CA VAL A 148 14.81 -3.29 6.29
C VAL A 148 14.66 -4.28 5.14
N ASN A 149 14.05 -5.43 5.39
CA ASN A 149 13.68 -6.37 4.33
C ASN A 149 12.30 -5.98 3.79
N TRP A 150 12.27 -5.40 2.60
CA TRP A 150 11.07 -4.82 2.04
C TRP A 150 10.76 -5.25 0.61
N SER A 151 9.50 -5.15 0.24
CA SER A 151 9.03 -5.14 -1.15
C SER A 151 8.03 -4.01 -1.35
N PHE A 152 7.98 -3.51 -2.57
CA PHE A 152 7.06 -2.47 -2.98
C PHE A 152 6.23 -2.95 -4.16
N VAL A 153 4.91 -2.94 -4.04
CA VAL A 153 3.98 -3.37 -5.09
C VAL A 153 3.27 -2.15 -5.63
N SER A 154 3.56 -1.82 -6.89
CA SER A 154 2.83 -0.78 -7.63
C SER A 154 1.65 -1.42 -8.34
N PRO A 155 0.40 -1.10 -7.94
CA PRO A 155 -0.78 -1.61 -8.66
C PRO A 155 -0.80 -1.05 -10.09
N PRO A 156 -1.52 -1.69 -11.02
CA PRO A 156 -1.74 -1.13 -12.35
C PRO A 156 -2.53 0.18 -12.27
N ALA A 157 -2.52 0.96 -13.35
CA ALA A 157 -3.19 2.26 -13.39
C ALA A 157 -4.72 2.15 -13.22
N ARG A 158 -5.31 1.01 -13.62
CA ARG A 158 -6.74 0.74 -13.50
C ARG A 158 -6.98 -0.26 -12.37
N LEU A 159 -7.17 0.26 -11.15
CA LEU A 159 -7.35 -0.53 -9.94
C LEU A 159 -8.83 -0.53 -9.53
N GLY A 160 -9.49 -1.69 -9.68
CA GLY A 160 -10.89 -1.89 -9.33
C GLY A 160 -11.85 -0.96 -10.09
N ALA A 161 -13.10 -0.87 -9.64
CA ALA A 161 -14.14 -0.06 -10.28
C ALA A 161 -13.80 1.43 -10.35
N ASP A 162 -13.23 1.98 -9.27
CA ASP A 162 -12.81 3.39 -9.22
C ASP A 162 -11.71 3.71 -10.25
N GLY A 163 -10.87 2.73 -10.56
CA GLY A 163 -9.86 2.80 -11.63
C GLY A 163 -10.39 2.41 -13.01
N GLY A 164 -11.69 2.19 -13.16
CA GLY A 164 -12.32 1.79 -14.42
C GLY A 164 -12.03 0.33 -14.83
N PHE A 165 -11.94 -0.57 -13.86
CA PHE A 165 -11.78 -2.00 -14.06
C PHE A 165 -12.87 -2.80 -13.31
N SER A 166 -12.97 -4.12 -13.57
CA SER A 166 -13.92 -5.01 -12.91
C SER A 166 -13.58 -5.24 -11.44
N GLU A 167 -14.58 -5.49 -10.60
CA GLU A 167 -14.45 -6.00 -9.25
C GLU A 167 -14.46 -7.54 -9.18
N ASP A 168 -14.55 -8.22 -10.32
CA ASP A 168 -14.60 -9.67 -10.37
C ASP A 168 -13.26 -10.29 -9.96
N LYS A 169 -13.26 -11.08 -8.91
CA LYS A 169 -12.08 -11.80 -8.42
C LYS A 169 -11.87 -13.08 -9.24
N THR A 170 -10.98 -13.01 -10.21
CA THR A 170 -10.65 -14.16 -11.06
C THR A 170 -9.59 -15.09 -10.48
N GLY A 171 -8.86 -14.65 -9.46
CA GLY A 171 -7.69 -15.35 -8.93
C GLY A 171 -6.50 -15.38 -9.90
N LYS A 172 -6.58 -14.67 -11.03
CA LYS A 172 -5.51 -14.60 -12.05
C LYS A 172 -4.93 -13.19 -12.10
N TYR A 173 -3.62 -13.10 -12.11
CA TYR A 173 -2.90 -11.83 -12.20
C TYR A 173 -1.61 -11.99 -13.00
N ARG A 174 -1.08 -10.88 -13.48
CA ARG A 174 0.24 -10.78 -14.09
C ARG A 174 1.16 -9.96 -13.19
N LEU A 175 2.40 -10.38 -13.07
CA LEU A 175 3.44 -9.58 -12.43
C LEU A 175 4.31 -8.94 -13.51
N GLY A 176 4.51 -7.64 -13.39
CA GLY A 176 5.50 -6.88 -14.13
C GLY A 176 6.71 -6.57 -13.25
N LYS A 177 7.59 -5.72 -13.79
CA LYS A 177 8.70 -5.12 -13.05
C LYS A 177 8.43 -3.62 -12.92
N ASP A 178 9.27 -2.83 -13.56
CA ASP A 178 9.24 -1.37 -13.41
C ASP A 178 8.30 -0.67 -14.42
N ASN A 179 7.92 -1.37 -15.49
CA ASN A 179 7.10 -0.79 -16.55
C ASN A 179 5.59 -1.01 -16.29
N LEU A 180 4.81 -0.03 -16.73
CA LEU A 180 3.36 -0.13 -16.76
C LEU A 180 2.94 -1.34 -17.61
N LEU A 181 2.12 -2.21 -17.03
CA LEU A 181 1.53 -3.32 -17.78
C LEU A 181 0.41 -2.80 -18.69
N MET A 182 0.37 -3.34 -19.90
CA MET A 182 -0.61 -2.96 -20.92
C MET A 182 -1.48 -4.14 -21.32
N ASP A 183 -2.71 -3.85 -21.71
CA ASP A 183 -3.66 -4.73 -22.40
C ASP A 183 -3.93 -4.14 -23.79
N GLY A 184 -3.11 -4.52 -24.77
CA GLY A 184 -3.06 -3.85 -26.05
C GLY A 184 -2.53 -2.43 -25.92
N GLU A 185 -3.31 -1.43 -26.29
CA GLU A 185 -2.95 0.00 -26.26
C GLU A 185 -3.38 0.71 -24.97
N ILE A 186 -4.10 0.04 -24.08
CA ILE A 186 -4.60 0.63 -22.83
C ILE A 186 -3.83 0.08 -21.61
N PRO A 187 -3.69 0.86 -20.54
CA PRO A 187 -3.12 0.36 -19.29
C PRO A 187 -3.92 -0.83 -18.75
N ALA A 188 -3.19 -1.85 -18.29
CA ALA A 188 -3.80 -3.02 -17.66
C ALA A 188 -4.57 -2.63 -16.39
N GLY A 189 -5.51 -3.47 -15.98
CA GLY A 189 -6.27 -3.33 -14.76
C GLY A 189 -6.21 -4.58 -13.89
N ILE A 190 -6.64 -4.44 -12.64
CA ILE A 190 -6.83 -5.52 -11.68
C ILE A 190 -7.99 -5.19 -10.74
N SER A 191 -8.78 -6.21 -10.37
CA SER A 191 -9.72 -6.14 -9.23
C SER A 191 -8.96 -6.19 -7.90
N VAL A 192 -9.59 -5.78 -6.84
CA VAL A 192 -9.00 -5.77 -5.48
C VAL A 192 -9.64 -6.82 -4.58
#